data_0ca65ba780cdb0c8e4e3974fcc606c53
#
_entry.id   0ca65ba780cdb0c8e4e3974fcc606c53
#
_cell.length_a   1.000
_cell.length_b   1.000
_cell.length_c   1.000
_cell.angle_alpha   90.00
_cell.angle_beta   90.00
_cell.angle_gamma   90.00
#
_symmetry.space_group_name_H-M   'P 1'
#
loop_
_entity.id
_entity.type
_entity.pdbx_description
1 polymer ?
#
loop_
_entity_poly.entity_id
_entity_poly.type
_entity_poly.pdbx_seq_one_letter_code
_entity_poly.pdbx_strand_id
1 'polypeptide(L)'
;MASSHNVLIVEDEPLISMMLEDVLDGLGHRVVGICETVGEALIRIEEGGFDLAILDVNLKGDYVWPVADRIRQLGIRLIIATGGHVDAPPAEHADAPQLSKPYALDSVPRIIEQAMAS
;
A
#
# COMPACT_ATOMS: atom_id res chain seq x y z
N MET A 1 22.12 -2.65 6.40
CA MET A 1 20.88 -3.30 6.91
C MET A 1 19.65 -2.57 6.39
N ALA A 2 18.66 -3.32 5.97
CA ALA A 2 17.41 -2.72 5.54
C ALA A 2 16.68 -2.13 6.75
N SER A 3 16.11 -0.94 6.58
CA SER A 3 15.33 -0.30 7.62
C SER A 3 14.00 -1.03 7.80
N SER A 4 13.53 -1.11 9.03
CA SER A 4 12.17 -1.56 9.33
C SER A 4 11.19 -0.41 9.11
N HIS A 5 10.05 -0.72 8.52
CA HIS A 5 9.02 0.27 8.28
C HIS A 5 7.72 -0.17 8.93
N ASN A 6 6.93 0.81 9.36
CA ASN A 6 5.57 0.57 9.82
C ASN A 6 4.64 0.74 8.62
N VAL A 7 3.93 -0.32 8.28
CA VAL A 7 3.19 -0.39 7.02
C VAL A 7 1.69 -0.45 7.28
N LEU A 8 0.96 0.40 6.57
CA LEU A 8 -0.50 0.34 6.52
C LEU A 8 -0.90 -0.37 5.23
N ILE A 9 -1.74 -1.40 5.34
CA ILE A 9 -2.26 -2.13 4.19
C ILE A 9 -3.71 -1.70 3.96
N VAL A 10 -4.05 -1.35 2.72
CA VAL A 10 -5.42 -1.01 2.33
C VAL A 10 -5.82 -1.99 1.23
N GLU A 11 -6.58 -3.03 1.59
CA GLU A 11 -6.91 -4.17 0.76
C GLU A 11 -8.22 -4.78 1.23
N ASP A 12 -9.17 -5.02 0.34
CA ASP A 12 -10.48 -5.55 0.70
C ASP A 12 -10.56 -7.08 0.74
N GLU A 13 -9.54 -7.79 0.26
CA GLU A 13 -9.52 -9.25 0.29
C GLU A 13 -8.63 -9.75 1.44
N PRO A 14 -9.24 -10.40 2.47
CA PRO A 14 -8.47 -10.83 3.65
C PRO A 14 -7.32 -11.79 3.33
N LEU A 15 -7.50 -12.69 2.36
CA LEU A 15 -6.43 -13.62 2.01
C LEU A 15 -5.22 -12.90 1.44
N ILE A 16 -5.45 -11.87 0.63
CA ILE A 16 -4.36 -11.09 0.04
C ILE A 16 -3.65 -10.28 1.11
N SER A 17 -4.41 -9.62 1.99
CA SER A 17 -3.79 -8.83 3.07
C SER A 17 -3.00 -9.71 4.03
N MET A 18 -3.47 -10.92 4.32
CA MET A 18 -2.74 -11.88 5.16
C MET A 18 -1.43 -12.32 4.51
N MET A 19 -1.45 -12.62 3.22
CA MET A 19 -0.24 -12.99 2.48
C MET A 19 0.78 -11.87 2.52
N LEU A 20 0.32 -10.66 2.28
CA LEU A 20 1.20 -9.49 2.27
C LEU A 20 1.75 -9.22 3.67
N GLU A 21 0.93 -9.36 4.70
CA GLU A 21 1.35 -9.21 6.08
C GLU A 21 2.46 -10.22 6.44
N ASP A 22 2.30 -11.48 6.03
CA ASP A 22 3.31 -12.51 6.28
C ASP A 22 4.63 -12.18 5.61
N VAL A 23 4.58 -11.70 4.36
CA VAL A 23 5.79 -11.32 3.63
C VAL A 23 6.50 -10.15 4.31
N LEU A 24 5.75 -9.13 4.68
CA LEU A 24 6.31 -7.94 5.33
C LEU A 24 6.92 -8.29 6.68
N ASP A 25 6.23 -9.11 7.44
CA ASP A 25 6.72 -9.57 8.75
C ASP A 25 8.04 -10.34 8.59
N GLY A 26 8.10 -11.23 7.60
CA GLY A 26 9.31 -11.98 7.30
C GLY A 26 10.48 -11.11 6.86
N LEU A 27 10.20 -9.93 6.30
CA LEU A 27 11.22 -8.96 5.90
C LEU A 27 11.64 -8.02 7.04
N GLY A 28 11.02 -8.15 8.21
CA GLY A 28 11.35 -7.32 9.36
C GLY A 28 10.54 -6.03 9.46
N HIS A 29 9.52 -5.87 8.63
CA HIS A 29 8.62 -4.71 8.72
C HIS A 29 7.45 -5.04 9.64
N ARG A 30 6.73 -4.00 10.06
CA ARG A 30 5.60 -4.16 10.96
C ARG A 30 4.33 -3.65 10.30
N VAL A 31 3.32 -4.50 10.20
CA VAL A 31 2.00 -4.08 9.72
C VAL A 31 1.22 -3.51 10.90
N VAL A 32 0.88 -2.24 10.83
CA VAL A 32 0.23 -1.52 11.93
C VAL A 32 -1.27 -1.36 11.73
N GLY A 33 -1.79 -1.74 10.58
CA GLY A 33 -3.21 -1.71 10.32
C GLY A 33 -3.55 -2.29 8.95
N ILE A 34 -4.77 -2.81 8.84
CA ILE A 34 -5.32 -3.32 7.58
C ILE A 34 -6.71 -2.72 7.45
N CYS A 35 -6.96 -2.00 6.36
CA CYS A 35 -8.24 -1.36 6.09
C CYS A 35 -8.86 -1.98 4.85
N GLU A 36 -10.15 -2.20 4.86
CA GLU A 36 -10.86 -2.86 3.76
C GLU A 36 -11.67 -1.90 2.89
N THR A 37 -11.90 -0.68 3.35
CA THR A 37 -12.69 0.31 2.61
C THR A 37 -11.97 1.65 2.59
N VAL A 38 -12.38 2.49 1.63
CA VAL A 38 -11.88 3.87 1.54
C VAL A 38 -12.18 4.63 2.84
N GLY A 39 -13.39 4.48 3.37
CA GLY A 39 -13.78 5.17 4.60
C GLY A 39 -12.93 4.79 5.79
N GLU A 40 -12.70 3.50 6.00
CA GLU A 40 -11.82 3.01 7.08
C GLU A 40 -10.41 3.57 6.92
N ALA A 41 -9.89 3.54 5.69
CA ALA A 41 -8.54 4.00 5.42
C ALA A 41 -8.39 5.49 5.70
N LEU A 42 -9.35 6.31 5.31
CA LEU A 42 -9.29 7.74 5.55
C LEU A 42 -9.29 8.07 7.06
N ILE A 43 -10.04 7.32 7.85
CA ILE A 43 -10.02 7.48 9.30
C ILE A 43 -8.68 7.03 9.88
N ARG A 44 -8.20 5.87 9.47
CA ARG A 44 -6.96 5.29 10.00
C ARG A 44 -5.75 6.16 9.72
N ILE A 45 -5.69 6.77 8.53
CA ILE A 45 -4.56 7.60 8.12
C ILE A 45 -4.33 8.75 9.11
N GLU A 46 -5.40 9.34 9.63
CA GLU A 46 -5.28 10.49 10.54
C GLU A 46 -4.69 10.10 11.90
N GLU A 47 -4.73 8.81 12.24
CA GLU A 47 -4.10 8.33 13.48
C GLU A 47 -2.58 8.27 13.38
N GLY A 48 -2.05 8.20 12.16
CA GLY A 48 -0.61 8.13 11.94
C GLY A 48 0.01 6.81 12.38
N GLY A 49 1.30 6.85 12.67
CA GLY A 49 2.02 5.67 13.17
C GLY A 49 2.54 4.76 12.08
N PHE A 50 2.51 5.18 10.81
CA PHE A 50 3.05 4.40 9.69
C PHE A 50 3.86 5.32 8.77
N ASP A 51 4.83 4.74 8.07
CA ASP A 51 5.68 5.49 7.15
C ASP A 51 5.60 4.97 5.71
N LEU A 52 4.83 3.91 5.49
CA LEU A 52 4.61 3.32 4.17
C LEU A 52 3.19 2.79 4.10
N ALA A 53 2.51 3.00 2.98
CA ALA A 53 1.19 2.43 2.74
C ALA A 53 1.19 1.61 1.46
N ILE A 54 0.52 0.47 1.47
CA ILE A 54 0.32 -0.36 0.27
C ILE A 54 -1.18 -0.36 0.00
N LEU A 55 -1.56 0.17 -1.17
CA LEU A 55 -2.95 0.46 -1.51
C LEU A 55 -3.41 -0.38 -2.70
N ASP A 56 -4.49 -1.14 -2.51
CA ASP A 56 -5.20 -1.74 -3.63
C ASP A 56 -5.99 -0.64 -4.35
N VAL A 57 -5.99 -0.66 -5.66
CA VAL A 57 -6.63 0.38 -6.49
C VAL A 57 -8.14 0.41 -6.30
N ASN A 58 -8.78 -0.76 -6.21
CA ASN A 58 -10.23 -0.86 -6.11
C ASN A 58 -10.63 -1.56 -4.83
N LEU A 59 -11.38 -0.85 -3.98
CA LEU A 59 -11.81 -1.34 -2.67
C LEU A 59 -13.34 -1.45 -2.66
N LYS A 60 -13.87 -2.68 -2.85
CA LYS A 60 -15.32 -2.92 -2.83
C LYS A 60 -16.08 -1.97 -3.75
N GLY A 61 -15.52 -1.73 -4.93
CA GLY A 61 -16.14 -0.87 -5.93
C GLY A 61 -15.71 0.58 -5.91
N ASP A 62 -14.97 1.01 -4.88
CA ASP A 62 -14.50 2.40 -4.79
C ASP A 62 -13.03 2.49 -5.14
N TYR A 63 -12.65 3.47 -5.93
CA TYR A 63 -11.24 3.72 -6.23
C TYR A 63 -10.53 4.32 -5.01
N VAL A 64 -9.28 3.92 -4.84
CA VAL A 64 -8.47 4.26 -3.68
C VAL A 64 -7.88 5.69 -3.74
N TRP A 65 -8.08 6.42 -4.82
CA TRP A 65 -7.38 7.68 -5.06
C TRP A 65 -7.55 8.74 -3.97
N PRO A 66 -8.71 8.90 -3.33
CA PRO A 66 -8.81 9.83 -2.19
C PRO A 66 -7.86 9.46 -1.04
N VAL A 67 -7.66 8.16 -0.82
CA VAL A 67 -6.72 7.67 0.19
C VAL A 67 -5.29 8.02 -0.21
N ALA A 68 -4.94 7.75 -1.48
CA ALA A 68 -3.60 8.05 -2.00
C ALA A 68 -3.31 9.55 -1.93
N ASP A 69 -4.28 10.38 -2.28
CA ASP A 69 -4.13 11.84 -2.21
C ASP A 69 -3.80 12.29 -0.79
N ARG A 70 -4.53 11.75 0.21
CA ARG A 70 -4.31 12.13 1.60
C ARG A 70 -2.96 11.67 2.12
N ILE A 71 -2.54 10.47 1.74
CA ILE A 71 -1.22 9.94 2.14
C ILE A 71 -0.11 10.84 1.59
N ARG A 72 -0.21 11.27 0.34
CA ARG A 72 0.78 12.17 -0.25
C ARG A 72 0.79 13.54 0.43
N GLN A 73 -0.38 14.06 0.79
CA GLN A 73 -0.46 15.32 1.51
C GLN A 73 0.28 15.27 2.84
N LEU A 74 0.30 14.09 3.46
CA LEU A 74 0.98 13.89 4.74
C LEU A 74 2.47 13.58 4.58
N GLY A 75 2.96 13.49 3.35
CA GLY A 75 4.37 13.21 3.07
C GLY A 75 4.76 11.75 3.29
N ILE A 76 3.79 10.85 3.32
CA ILE A 76 4.04 9.43 3.55
C ILE A 76 4.21 8.73 2.20
N ARG A 77 5.08 7.73 2.14
CA ARG A 77 5.35 6.95 0.93
C ARG A 77 4.23 5.94 0.68
N LEU A 78 3.97 5.64 -0.59
CA LEU A 78 2.95 4.67 -0.94
C LEU A 78 3.37 3.78 -2.10
N ILE A 79 2.77 2.59 -2.14
CA ILE A 79 2.89 1.62 -3.22
C ILE A 79 1.47 1.31 -3.69
N ILE A 80 1.27 1.27 -5.00
CA ILE A 80 -0.03 0.93 -5.59
C ILE A 80 -0.01 -0.55 -5.97
N ALA A 81 -0.98 -1.31 -5.50
CA ALA A 81 -1.15 -2.71 -5.89
C ALA A 81 -2.20 -2.78 -7.00
N THR A 82 -1.81 -3.33 -8.16
CA THR A 82 -2.67 -3.35 -9.33
C THR A 82 -2.98 -4.77 -9.77
N GLY A 83 -4.23 -5.04 -10.11
CA GLY A 83 -4.60 -6.23 -10.86
C GLY A 83 -4.42 -5.99 -12.36
N GLY A 84 -4.36 -7.04 -13.17
CA GLY A 84 -3.93 -6.97 -14.56
C GLY A 84 -4.78 -6.15 -15.52
N HIS A 85 -5.92 -5.62 -15.10
CA HIS A 85 -6.84 -4.88 -15.98
C HIS A 85 -7.33 -3.58 -15.35
N VAL A 86 -6.46 -2.92 -14.61
CA VAL A 86 -6.84 -1.64 -14.02
C VAL A 86 -6.49 -0.51 -14.96
N ASP A 87 -7.29 0.53 -14.89
CA ASP A 87 -7.02 1.78 -15.58
C ASP A 87 -5.72 2.38 -15.07
N ALA A 88 -5.07 3.15 -15.91
CA ALA A 88 -3.86 3.86 -15.50
C ALA A 88 -4.15 4.75 -14.29
N PRO A 89 -3.20 4.88 -13.35
CA PRO A 89 -3.39 5.78 -12.22
C PRO A 89 -3.58 7.22 -12.69
N PRO A 90 -4.27 8.06 -11.90
CA PRO A 90 -4.30 9.50 -12.17
C PRO A 90 -2.88 10.07 -12.24
N ALA A 91 -2.74 11.18 -12.94
CA ALA A 91 -1.42 11.80 -13.17
C ALA A 91 -0.65 12.04 -11.86
N GLU A 92 -1.35 12.38 -10.79
CA GLU A 92 -0.75 12.63 -9.48
C GLU A 92 -0.08 11.40 -8.88
N HIS A 93 -0.47 10.20 -9.33
CA HIS A 93 0.03 8.93 -8.80
C HIS A 93 0.73 8.08 -9.84
N ALA A 94 0.96 8.63 -11.04
CA ALA A 94 1.52 7.87 -12.15
C ALA A 94 2.95 7.38 -11.87
N ASP A 95 3.69 8.07 -11.01
CA ASP A 95 5.06 7.73 -10.66
C ASP A 95 5.16 6.82 -9.42
N ALA A 96 4.04 6.47 -8.79
CA ALA A 96 4.06 5.61 -7.62
C ALA A 96 4.57 4.21 -7.99
N PRO A 97 5.42 3.60 -7.15
CA PRO A 97 5.82 2.22 -7.37
C PRO A 97 4.60 1.30 -7.40
N GLN A 98 4.62 0.30 -8.27
CA GLN A 98 3.49 -0.59 -8.46
C GLN A 98 3.87 -2.03 -8.15
N LEU A 99 2.96 -2.72 -7.45
CA LEU A 99 3.09 -4.12 -7.12
C LEU A 99 1.95 -4.86 -7.84
N SER A 100 2.31 -5.76 -8.76
CA SER A 100 1.32 -6.47 -9.57
C SER A 100 0.69 -7.63 -8.81
N LYS A 101 -0.60 -7.84 -9.02
CA LYS A 101 -1.33 -8.99 -8.48
C LYS A 101 -1.43 -10.10 -9.54
N PRO A 102 -1.38 -11.37 -9.15
CA PRO A 102 -1.05 -11.84 -7.80
C PRO A 102 0.37 -11.42 -7.45
N TYR A 103 0.61 -11.13 -6.18
CA TYR A 103 1.89 -10.56 -5.79
C TYR A 103 3.04 -11.52 -6.09
N ALA A 104 4.05 -11.01 -6.80
CA ALA A 104 5.32 -11.68 -6.91
C ALA A 104 6.06 -11.40 -5.61
N LEU A 105 6.01 -12.35 -4.68
CA LEU A 105 6.47 -12.13 -3.30
C LEU A 105 7.94 -11.72 -3.23
N ASP A 106 8.77 -12.24 -4.15
CA ASP A 106 10.19 -11.90 -4.20
C ASP A 106 10.46 -10.51 -4.77
N SER A 107 9.46 -9.85 -5.35
CA SER A 107 9.61 -8.46 -5.82
C SER A 107 9.28 -7.43 -4.72
N VAL A 108 8.64 -7.85 -3.64
CA VAL A 108 8.19 -6.93 -2.57
C VAL A 108 9.36 -6.14 -1.97
N PRO A 109 10.51 -6.77 -1.60
CA PRO A 109 11.62 -6.00 -1.02
C PRO A 109 12.10 -4.89 -1.95
N ARG A 110 12.23 -5.18 -3.25
CA ARG A 110 12.71 -4.21 -4.24
C ARG A 110 11.76 -3.04 -4.38
N ILE A 111 10.46 -3.31 -4.37
CA ILE A 111 9.46 -2.27 -4.52
C ILE A 111 9.41 -1.38 -3.29
N ILE A 112 9.57 -1.96 -2.10
CA ILE A 112 9.65 -1.18 -0.86
C ILE A 112 10.88 -0.27 -0.89
N GLU A 113 12.04 -0.77 -1.29
CA GLU A 113 13.23 0.06 -1.43
C GLU A 113 12.99 1.21 -2.40
N GLN A 114 12.36 0.94 -3.54
CA GLN A 114 12.04 1.95 -4.52
C GLN A 114 11.13 3.03 -3.94
N ALA A 115 10.10 2.64 -3.19
CA ALA A 115 9.16 3.58 -2.60
C ALA A 115 9.83 4.46 -1.55
N MET A 116 10.71 3.87 -0.73
CA MET A 116 11.34 4.60 0.38
C MET A 116 12.54 5.44 -0.08
N ALA A 117 13.09 5.17 -1.24
CA ALA A 117 14.26 5.90 -1.76
C ALA A 117 13.91 7.23 -2.43
N SER A 118 12.64 7.42 -2.79
CA SER A 118 12.25 8.63 -3.53
C SER A 118 11.93 9.82 -2.65
#